data_67e5a30dea75380838b7924d74077b2b
#
_entry.id   67e5a30dea75380838b7924d74077b2b
#
_cell.length_a   1.000
_cell.length_b   1.000
_cell.length_c   1.000
_cell.angle_alpha   90.00
_cell.angle_beta   90.00
_cell.angle_gamma   90.00
#
_symmetry.space_group_name_H-M   'P 1'
#
loop_
_entity.id
_entity.type
_entity.pdbx_description
1 polymer ?
#
loop_
_entity_poly.entity_id
_entity_poly.type
_entity_poly.pdbx_seq_one_letter_code
_entity_poly.pdbx_strand_id
1 'polypeptide(L)' 'MSAEMFPPDEKELEEIIAGLKARLEDDSYQEEWIKIHDELMFREKQLRELTQTK' A
#
# COMPACT_ATOMS: atom_id res chain seq x y z
N MET A 1 -4.27 3.27 -22.83
CA MET A 1 -4.24 3.01 -22.56
C MET A 1 -3.90 2.51 -21.98
N SER A 2 -3.52 2.35 -21.58
CA SER A 2 -3.22 1.97 -21.14
C SER A 2 -2.98 1.34 -20.50
N ALA A 3 -2.92 1.23 -20.17
CA ALA A 3 -2.95 0.43 -19.54
C ALA A 3 -2.03 -0.13 -18.95
N GLU A 4 -1.86 -0.07 -18.40
CA GLU A 4 -1.11 -0.46 -17.91
C GLU A 4 -1.13 -1.49 -17.20
N MET A 5 -0.72 -2.38 -17.39
CA MET A 5 -0.58 -3.56 -16.80
C MET A 5 0.70 -3.69 -16.10
N PHE A 6 1.34 -2.64 -15.80
CA PHE A 6 2.59 -2.67 -15.07
C PHE A 6 2.34 -2.73 -13.58
N PRO A 7 3.13 -3.51 -12.84
CA PRO A 7 3.01 -3.46 -11.38
C PRO A 7 3.41 -2.08 -10.87
N PRO A 8 2.92 -1.69 -9.70
CA PRO A 8 3.29 -0.39 -9.15
C PRO A 8 4.79 -0.35 -8.87
N ASP A 9 5.39 0.79 -9.13
CA ASP A 9 6.80 0.95 -8.83
C ASP A 9 6.96 1.39 -7.37
N GLU A 10 8.22 1.60 -6.98
CA GLU A 10 8.52 1.93 -5.60
C GLU A 10 7.81 3.19 -5.15
N LYS A 11 7.84 4.22 -5.98
CA LYS A 11 7.22 5.48 -5.61
C LYS A 11 5.73 5.32 -5.44
N GLU A 12 5.10 4.60 -6.33
CA GLU A 12 3.67 4.40 -6.26
C GLU A 12 3.28 3.61 -5.02
N LEU A 13 4.07 2.58 -4.70
CA LEU A 13 3.80 1.82 -3.48
C LEU A 13 3.95 2.67 -2.25
N GLU A 14 4.94 3.55 -2.22
CA GLU A 14 5.12 4.43 -1.08
C GLU A 14 3.91 5.34 -0.89
N GLU A 15 3.34 5.82 -1.99
CA GLU A 15 2.16 6.66 -1.89
C GLU A 15 0.95 5.89 -1.41
N ILE A 16 0.79 4.65 -1.89
CA ILE A 16 -0.30 3.81 -1.44
C ILE A 16 -0.16 3.52 0.05
N ILE A 17 1.04 3.21 0.49
CA ILE A 17 1.29 2.90 1.89
C ILE A 17 1.01 4.12 2.76
N ALA A 18 1.43 5.29 2.32
CA ALA A 18 1.17 6.51 3.09
C ALA A 18 -0.32 6.75 3.25
N GLY A 19 -1.09 6.51 2.18
CA GLY A 19 -2.54 6.67 2.26
C GLY A 19 -3.17 5.67 3.21
N LEU A 20 -2.70 4.43 3.19
CA LEU A 20 -3.24 3.42 4.10
C LEU A 20 -2.92 3.75 5.54
N LYS A 21 -1.71 4.22 5.80
CA LYS A 21 -1.35 4.61 7.16
C LYS A 21 -2.22 5.76 7.66
N ALA A 22 -2.49 6.71 6.79
CA ALA A 22 -3.34 7.84 7.17
C ALA A 22 -4.74 7.36 7.55
N ARG A 23 -5.26 6.39 6.81
CA ARG A 23 -6.58 5.86 7.11
C ARG A 23 -6.60 5.11 8.43
N LEU A 24 -5.51 4.42 8.76
CA LEU A 24 -5.47 3.71 10.03
C LEU A 24 -5.54 4.66 11.21
N GLU A 25 -5.04 5.87 11.04
CA GLU A 25 -5.07 6.86 12.11
C GLU A 25 -6.37 7.65 12.14
N ASP A 26 -7.25 7.43 11.18
CA ASP A 26 -8.49 8.18 11.07
C ASP A 26 -9.63 7.36 11.66
N ASP A 27 -10.28 7.90 12.67
CA ASP A 27 -11.39 7.20 13.32
C ASP A 27 -12.52 6.89 12.36
N SER A 28 -12.64 7.63 11.27
CA SER A 28 -13.69 7.38 10.29
C SER A 28 -13.60 5.99 9.68
N TYR A 29 -12.42 5.39 9.68
CA TYR A 29 -12.21 4.09 9.06
C TYR A 29 -12.10 2.98 10.09
N GLN A 30 -12.58 3.20 11.28
CA GLN A 30 -12.37 2.24 12.36
C GLN A 30 -12.97 0.88 12.04
N GLU A 31 -14.12 0.86 11.40
CA GLU A 31 -14.76 -0.41 11.08
C GLU A 31 -14.02 -1.19 10.01
N GLU A 32 -13.19 -0.51 9.25
CA GLU A 32 -12.42 -1.15 8.20
C GLU A 32 -10.97 -1.31 8.58
N TRP A 33 -10.65 -1.10 9.83
CA TRP A 33 -9.27 -1.07 10.29
C TRP A 33 -8.52 -2.35 9.94
N ILE A 34 -9.15 -3.50 10.14
CA ILE A 34 -8.49 -4.77 9.88
C ILE A 34 -8.18 -4.92 8.40
N LYS A 35 -9.12 -4.55 7.54
CA LYS A 35 -8.89 -4.63 6.10
C LYS A 35 -7.77 -3.71 5.67
N ILE A 36 -7.77 -2.49 6.20
CA ILE A 36 -6.75 -1.52 5.83
C ILE A 36 -5.39 -1.99 6.32
N HIS A 37 -5.35 -2.52 7.53
CA HIS A 37 -4.10 -3.01 8.09
C HIS A 37 -3.55 -4.16 7.26
N ASP A 38 -4.42 -5.10 6.86
CA ASP A 38 -3.98 -6.22 6.05
C ASP A 38 -3.41 -5.75 4.73
N GLU A 39 -4.08 -4.79 4.11
CA GLU A 39 -3.58 -4.29 2.84
C GLU A 39 -2.27 -3.54 3.02
N LEU A 40 -2.15 -2.80 4.11
CA LEU A 40 -0.90 -2.11 4.39
C LEU A 40 0.25 -3.09 4.52
N MET A 41 0.03 -4.19 5.26
CA MET A 41 1.07 -5.19 5.40
C MET A 41 1.44 -5.79 4.05
N PHE A 42 0.43 -6.05 3.23
CA PHE A 42 0.69 -6.61 1.91
C PHE A 42 1.52 -5.65 1.05
N ARG A 43 1.17 -4.37 1.09
CA ARG A 43 1.89 -3.40 0.28
C ARG A 43 3.30 -3.18 0.79
N GLU A 44 3.49 -3.20 2.10
CA GLU A 44 4.82 -3.06 2.66
C GLU A 44 5.70 -4.25 2.28
N LYS A 45 5.12 -5.44 2.29
CA LYS A 45 5.87 -6.60 1.87
C LYS A 45 6.26 -6.50 0.40
N GLN A 46 5.31 -6.05 -0.42
CA GLN A 46 5.58 -5.89 -1.85
C GLN A 46 6.69 -4.88 -2.09
N LEU A 47 6.66 -3.78 -1.36
CA LEU A 47 7.71 -2.77 -1.49
C LEU A 47 9.05 -3.31 -1.07
N ARG A 48 9.07 -4.06 0.03
CA ARG A 48 10.32 -4.62 0.52
C ARG A 48 10.92 -5.58 -0.50
N GLU A 49 10.09 -6.42 -1.11
CA GLU A 49 10.58 -7.34 -2.11
C GLU A 49 11.06 -6.63 -3.35
N LEU A 50 10.39 -5.56 -3.70
CA LEU A 50 10.78 -4.77 -4.86
C LEU A 50 12.16 -4.16 -4.67
N THR A 51 12.44 -3.67 -3.47
CA THR A 51 13.72 -3.02 -3.22
C THR A 51 14.83 -4.00 -2.94
N GLN A 52 14.49 -5.23 -2.63
CA GLN A 52 15.51 -6.24 -2.33
C GLN A 52 16.01 -6.97 -3.57
N THR A 53 15.29 -6.87 -4.65
CA THR A 53 15.66 -7.64 -5.83
C THR A 53 16.62 -6.91 -6.72
N LYS A 54 17.50 -6.21 -6.15
CA LYS A 54 18.43 -5.50 -6.98
C LYS A 54 19.63 -6.28 -7.34
#